data_29e2fa34af97efd225765433b28177e1
#
_entry.id   29e2fa34af97efd225765433b28177e1
#
_cell.length_a   1.000
_cell.length_b   1.000
_cell.length_c   1.000
_cell.angle_alpha   90.00
_cell.angle_beta   90.00
_cell.angle_gamma   90.00
#
_symmetry.space_group_name_H-M   'P 1'
#
loop_
_entity.id
_entity.type
_entity.pdbx_description
1 polymer ?
#
loop_
_entity_poly.entity_id
_entity_poly.type
_entity_poly.pdbx_seq_one_letter_code
_entity_poly.pdbx_strand_id
1 'polypeptide(L)'
;IKCIEAARGGLDHTLMEKVVANKPISVSLLKVQYRMNESIMRFPSEWFYNNQLESAPEIRQRGILDFDTPMIWIDTSEMECHEEFVGESFGRINKPEANLLLQELESYIQKIGENRVLDEQIDFGLISPYKAQVQYLRNKIKSSSFFRRFRPLITVNTVDGFQGQERDVIFISLVRANESGQIGFLNDLRRMNVAITRARMKLVILGNATTLTKHTFYHKLMEYIQKETVIRS
;
A
#
# COMPACT_ATOMS: atom_id res chain seq x y z
N ILE A 1 -10.33 17.17 -7.35
CA ILE A 1 -11.10 18.00 -8.31
C ILE A 1 -10.13 19.00 -8.93
N LYS A 2 -10.12 19.11 -10.30
CA LYS A 2 -9.21 20.05 -11.01
C LYS A 2 -9.73 21.50 -11.02
N CYS A 3 -11.01 21.70 -10.77
CA CYS A 3 -11.65 23.01 -10.76
C CYS A 3 -11.79 23.53 -9.32
N ILE A 4 -11.13 24.65 -9.01
CA ILE A 4 -11.14 25.26 -7.67
C ILE A 4 -12.54 25.77 -7.30
N GLU A 5 -13.29 26.30 -8.26
CA GLU A 5 -14.67 26.78 -8.04
C GLU A 5 -15.63 25.63 -7.72
N ALA A 6 -15.46 24.48 -8.39
CA ALA A 6 -16.24 23.28 -8.10
C ALA A 6 -15.93 22.71 -6.70
N ALA A 7 -14.67 22.77 -6.25
CA ALA A 7 -14.29 22.40 -4.89
C ALA A 7 -14.92 23.35 -3.86
N ARG A 8 -14.85 24.68 -4.07
CA ARG A 8 -15.51 25.68 -3.22
C ARG A 8 -17.04 25.50 -3.18
N GLY A 9 -17.64 24.98 -4.26
CA GLY A 9 -19.06 24.60 -4.31
C GLY A 9 -19.40 23.28 -3.60
N GLY A 10 -18.43 22.64 -2.93
CA GLY A 10 -18.64 21.41 -2.15
C GLY A 10 -18.65 20.13 -2.96
N LEU A 11 -18.10 20.15 -4.19
CA LEU A 11 -17.92 18.97 -5.03
C LEU A 11 -16.70 18.11 -4.59
N ASP A 12 -15.88 18.61 -3.67
CA ASP A 12 -14.79 17.89 -3.00
C ASP A 12 -15.27 16.98 -1.87
N HIS A 13 -16.49 17.21 -1.36
CA HIS A 13 -17.15 16.33 -0.41
C HIS A 13 -17.94 15.24 -1.12
N THR A 14 -17.68 13.99 -0.74
CA THR A 14 -18.45 12.85 -1.26
C THR A 14 -19.90 12.88 -0.75
N LEU A 15 -20.82 12.23 -1.47
CA LEU A 15 -22.19 12.06 -0.98
C LEU A 15 -22.22 11.40 0.40
N MET A 16 -21.33 10.44 0.63
CA MET A 16 -21.21 9.75 1.93
C MET A 16 -20.83 10.71 3.05
N GLU A 17 -19.83 11.58 2.85
CA GLU A 17 -19.45 12.60 3.83
C GLU A 17 -20.62 13.55 4.16
N LYS A 18 -21.39 13.93 3.15
CA LYS A 18 -22.60 14.76 3.34
C LYS A 18 -23.70 14.01 4.13
N VAL A 19 -23.88 12.72 3.88
CA VAL A 19 -24.85 11.89 4.63
C VAL A 19 -24.42 11.72 6.08
N VAL A 20 -23.13 11.43 6.32
CA VAL A 20 -22.57 11.29 7.68
C VAL A 20 -22.75 12.58 8.48
N ALA A 21 -22.49 13.75 7.86
CA ALA A 21 -22.61 15.04 8.51
C ALA A 21 -24.06 15.45 8.81
N ASN A 22 -25.00 15.14 7.89
CA ASN A 22 -26.38 15.63 7.99
C ASN A 22 -27.37 14.63 8.59
N LYS A 23 -27.05 13.32 8.59
CA LYS A 23 -27.91 12.24 9.10
C LYS A 23 -27.10 11.21 9.87
N PRO A 24 -26.46 11.54 11.00
CA PRO A 24 -25.59 10.62 11.75
C PRO A 24 -26.32 9.36 12.24
N ILE A 25 -27.63 9.42 12.50
CA ILE A 25 -28.46 8.28 12.92
C ILE A 25 -28.57 7.22 11.82
N SER A 26 -28.36 7.58 10.55
CA SER A 26 -28.45 6.66 9.40
C SER A 26 -27.11 6.01 9.06
N VAL A 27 -26.07 6.24 9.87
CA VAL A 27 -24.71 5.75 9.62
C VAL A 27 -24.30 4.80 10.73
N SER A 28 -23.88 3.59 10.34
CA SER A 28 -23.30 2.59 11.24
C SER A 28 -21.92 2.19 10.76
N LEU A 29 -20.95 2.22 11.67
CA LEU A 29 -19.62 1.72 11.41
C LEU A 29 -19.59 0.19 11.59
N LEU A 30 -19.16 -0.54 10.58
CA LEU A 30 -18.84 -1.95 10.70
C LEU A 30 -17.49 -2.07 11.42
N LYS A 31 -17.50 -2.51 12.67
CA LYS A 31 -16.32 -2.54 13.54
C LYS A 31 -15.46 -3.77 13.35
N VAL A 32 -16.08 -4.94 13.12
CA VAL A 32 -15.34 -6.19 12.95
C VAL A 32 -14.98 -6.39 11.48
N GLN A 33 -13.71 -6.59 11.23
CA GLN A 33 -13.18 -6.87 9.90
C GLN A 33 -12.67 -8.32 9.81
N TYR A 34 -12.79 -8.92 8.62
CA TYR A 34 -12.45 -10.31 8.31
C TYR A 34 -11.35 -10.43 7.25
N ARG A 35 -10.61 -9.35 6.96
CA ARG A 35 -9.62 -9.31 5.90
C ARG A 35 -8.19 -9.34 6.41
N MET A 36 -7.81 -8.35 7.20
CA MET A 36 -6.43 -8.04 7.53
C MET A 36 -5.94 -8.77 8.77
N ASN A 37 -4.68 -9.21 8.75
CA ASN A 37 -3.94 -9.47 9.97
C ASN A 37 -4.05 -8.27 10.92
N GLU A 38 -4.10 -8.51 12.21
CA GLU A 38 -4.34 -7.48 13.23
C GLU A 38 -3.27 -6.37 13.21
N SER A 39 -1.99 -6.72 13.03
CA SER A 39 -0.92 -5.71 12.94
C SER A 39 -1.10 -4.77 11.74
N ILE A 40 -1.63 -5.27 10.61
CA ILE A 40 -1.94 -4.43 9.45
C ILE A 40 -3.14 -3.51 9.75
N MET A 41 -4.16 -4.02 10.44
CA MET A 41 -5.40 -3.31 10.74
C MET A 41 -5.22 -2.20 11.78
N ARG A 42 -4.36 -2.38 12.79
CA ARG A 42 -4.24 -1.45 13.93
C ARG A 42 -3.91 -0.04 13.52
N PHE A 43 -2.94 0.18 12.62
CA PHE A 43 -2.57 1.52 12.18
C PHE A 43 -3.72 2.24 11.45
N PRO A 44 -4.39 1.66 10.42
CA PRO A 44 -5.60 2.24 9.87
C PRO A 44 -6.70 2.49 10.90
N SER A 45 -6.90 1.58 11.85
CA SER A 45 -7.89 1.74 12.91
C SER A 45 -7.64 2.98 13.76
N GLU A 46 -6.39 3.18 14.19
CA GLU A 46 -5.98 4.34 14.97
C GLU A 46 -6.12 5.64 14.16
N TRP A 47 -5.60 5.67 12.94
CA TRP A 47 -5.50 6.88 12.16
C TRP A 47 -6.83 7.35 11.55
N PHE A 48 -7.67 6.42 11.06
CA PHE A 48 -8.86 6.74 10.28
C PHE A 48 -10.18 6.41 10.98
N TYR A 49 -10.18 5.55 12.01
CA TYR A 49 -11.39 4.98 12.59
C TYR A 49 -11.45 5.07 14.13
N ASN A 50 -10.64 5.97 14.74
CA ASN A 50 -10.64 6.23 16.20
C ASN A 50 -10.50 4.94 17.03
N ASN A 51 -9.65 4.00 16.60
CA ASN A 51 -9.47 2.67 17.23
C ASN A 51 -10.73 1.82 17.34
N GLN A 52 -11.70 2.00 16.45
CA GLN A 52 -12.98 1.28 16.54
C GLN A 52 -13.00 -0.01 15.70
N LEU A 53 -11.97 -0.29 14.90
CA LEU A 53 -11.90 -1.54 14.15
C LEU A 53 -11.30 -2.67 15.01
N GLU A 54 -11.87 -3.85 14.85
CA GLU A 54 -11.43 -5.09 15.49
C GLU A 54 -11.26 -6.18 14.43
N SER A 55 -10.22 -6.98 14.56
CA SER A 55 -10.05 -8.17 13.70
C SER A 55 -10.83 -9.33 14.28
N ALA A 56 -11.58 -10.05 13.43
CA ALA A 56 -12.20 -11.30 13.83
C ALA A 56 -11.14 -12.30 14.37
N PRO A 57 -11.45 -13.09 15.41
CA PRO A 57 -10.46 -13.94 16.06
C PRO A 57 -9.70 -14.87 15.11
N GLU A 58 -10.39 -15.44 14.12
CA GLU A 58 -9.85 -16.42 13.18
C GLU A 58 -8.82 -15.86 12.19
N ILE A 59 -8.80 -14.54 11.98
CA ILE A 59 -7.86 -13.89 11.04
C ILE A 59 -6.79 -13.05 11.74
N ARG A 60 -6.91 -12.89 13.04
CA ARG A 60 -6.09 -11.96 13.83
C ARG A 60 -4.61 -12.17 13.64
N GLN A 61 -4.19 -13.43 13.59
CA GLN A 61 -2.80 -13.85 13.50
C GLN A 61 -2.45 -14.54 12.17
N ARG A 62 -3.31 -14.44 11.15
CA ARG A 62 -3.02 -15.12 9.90
C ARG A 62 -1.77 -14.57 9.23
N GLY A 63 -0.95 -15.45 8.73
CA GLY A 63 0.30 -15.18 8.03
C GLY A 63 0.61 -16.26 7.02
N ILE A 64 1.61 -16.05 6.20
CA ILE A 64 2.06 -17.03 5.18
C ILE A 64 3.18 -17.90 5.75
N LEU A 65 4.09 -17.29 6.50
CA LEU A 65 5.23 -17.95 7.12
C LEU A 65 5.16 -17.76 8.63
N ASP A 66 5.59 -18.77 9.37
CA ASP A 66 5.75 -18.68 10.81
C ASP A 66 6.83 -17.62 11.14
N PHE A 67 6.56 -16.81 12.16
CA PHE A 67 7.44 -15.74 12.61
C PHE A 67 7.73 -14.64 11.57
N ASP A 68 6.96 -14.57 10.47
CA ASP A 68 7.10 -13.47 9.51
C ASP A 68 6.44 -12.20 10.03
N THR A 69 7.08 -11.07 9.80
CA THR A 69 6.55 -9.75 10.20
C THR A 69 5.45 -9.34 9.22
N PRO A 70 4.20 -9.09 9.68
CA PRO A 70 3.10 -8.73 8.77
C PRO A 70 3.31 -7.43 8.01
N MET A 71 4.10 -6.49 8.55
CA MET A 71 4.38 -5.20 7.91
C MET A 71 5.88 -4.95 7.86
N ILE A 72 6.37 -4.49 6.71
CA ILE A 72 7.78 -4.08 6.51
C ILE A 72 7.79 -2.74 5.79
N TRP A 73 8.68 -1.85 6.23
CA TRP A 73 9.09 -0.65 5.49
C TRP A 73 10.52 -0.85 4.99
N ILE A 74 10.70 -0.79 3.68
CA ILE A 74 12.00 -0.80 3.03
C ILE A 74 12.36 0.64 2.69
N ASP A 75 13.32 1.18 3.44
CA ASP A 75 13.77 2.55 3.24
C ASP A 75 14.73 2.63 2.04
N THR A 76 14.41 3.51 1.11
CA THR A 76 15.22 3.76 -0.08
C THR A 76 16.03 5.05 0.01
N SER A 77 16.15 5.66 1.21
CA SER A 77 16.82 6.97 1.39
C SER A 77 18.32 6.94 1.10
N GLU A 78 18.99 5.82 1.43
CA GLU A 78 20.43 5.65 1.22
C GLU A 78 20.77 5.10 -0.19
N MET A 79 19.75 4.81 -0.98
CA MET A 79 19.92 4.34 -2.35
C MET A 79 19.85 5.52 -3.33
N GLU A 80 20.52 5.42 -4.49
CA GLU A 80 20.34 6.35 -5.59
C GLU A 80 18.97 6.22 -6.26
N CYS A 81 17.91 6.29 -5.43
CA CYS A 81 16.52 6.16 -5.82
C CYS A 81 15.88 7.55 -6.00
N HIS A 82 16.06 8.14 -7.18
CA HIS A 82 15.43 9.41 -7.51
C HIS A 82 14.17 9.25 -8.32
N GLU A 83 13.18 10.11 -8.04
CA GLU A 83 11.99 10.20 -8.86
C GLU A 83 12.26 10.94 -10.16
N GLU A 84 11.75 10.43 -11.28
CA GLU A 84 11.83 11.07 -12.60
C GLU A 84 10.44 11.52 -13.05
N PHE A 85 10.37 12.63 -13.78
CA PHE A 85 9.17 13.04 -14.51
C PHE A 85 9.03 12.24 -15.80
N VAL A 86 7.81 11.78 -16.09
CA VAL A 86 7.52 11.07 -17.34
C VAL A 86 6.29 11.69 -18.00
N GLY A 87 6.47 12.16 -19.25
CA GLY A 87 5.40 12.74 -20.07
C GLY A 87 4.93 14.12 -19.63
N GLU A 88 3.99 14.68 -20.39
CA GLU A 88 3.47 16.04 -20.19
C GLU A 88 2.50 16.19 -19.00
N SER A 89 2.03 15.08 -18.41
CA SER A 89 0.94 15.06 -17.41
C SER A 89 1.40 14.80 -15.98
N PHE A 90 2.56 15.29 -15.57
CA PHE A 90 3.08 15.15 -14.20
C PHE A 90 3.21 13.69 -13.71
N GLY A 91 3.35 12.74 -14.62
CA GLY A 91 3.65 11.36 -14.31
C GLY A 91 5.01 11.26 -13.59
N ARG A 92 5.10 10.37 -12.59
CA ARG A 92 6.35 10.12 -11.88
C ARG A 92 6.68 8.65 -11.91
N ILE A 93 7.98 8.37 -11.97
CA ILE A 93 8.54 7.04 -11.92
C ILE A 93 9.80 7.05 -11.05
N ASN A 94 10.03 5.97 -10.32
CA ASN A 94 11.26 5.68 -9.61
C ASN A 94 11.69 4.28 -9.99
N LYS A 95 12.52 4.17 -11.02
CA LYS A 95 12.94 2.88 -11.58
C LYS A 95 13.77 2.04 -10.61
N PRO A 96 14.74 2.63 -9.85
CA PRO A 96 15.46 1.90 -8.83
C PRO A 96 14.54 1.30 -7.77
N GLU A 97 13.59 2.08 -7.24
CA GLU A 97 12.59 1.59 -6.27
C GLU A 97 11.72 0.47 -6.84
N ALA A 98 11.29 0.59 -8.11
CA ALA A 98 10.54 -0.47 -8.80
C ALA A 98 11.36 -1.76 -8.96
N ASN A 99 12.64 -1.65 -9.31
CA ASN A 99 13.52 -2.82 -9.44
C ASN A 99 13.75 -3.49 -8.09
N LEU A 100 13.98 -2.71 -7.03
CA LEU A 100 14.08 -3.23 -5.65
C LEU A 100 12.79 -3.95 -5.24
N LEU A 101 11.61 -3.36 -5.51
CA LEU A 101 10.33 -4.01 -5.22
C LEU A 101 10.23 -5.37 -5.90
N LEU A 102 10.67 -5.51 -7.15
CA LEU A 102 10.63 -6.78 -7.87
C LEU A 102 11.64 -7.79 -7.31
N GLN A 103 12.80 -7.35 -6.87
CA GLN A 103 13.78 -8.20 -6.17
C GLN A 103 13.23 -8.73 -4.85
N GLU A 104 12.59 -7.86 -4.06
CA GLU A 104 11.93 -8.25 -2.81
C GLU A 104 10.76 -9.21 -3.02
N LEU A 105 9.97 -8.99 -4.08
CA LEU A 105 8.89 -9.90 -4.46
C LEU A 105 9.45 -11.29 -4.84
N GLU A 106 10.52 -11.33 -5.66
CA GLU A 106 11.19 -12.56 -6.05
C GLU A 106 11.74 -13.30 -4.84
N SER A 107 12.48 -12.60 -3.97
CA SER A 107 13.04 -13.14 -2.73
C SER A 107 11.94 -13.67 -1.81
N TYR A 108 10.81 -12.98 -1.70
CA TYR A 108 9.71 -13.42 -0.86
C TYR A 108 8.99 -14.67 -1.42
N ILE A 109 8.78 -14.74 -2.74
CA ILE A 109 8.27 -15.95 -3.40
C ILE A 109 9.20 -17.16 -3.15
N GLN A 110 10.53 -16.96 -3.28
CA GLN A 110 11.51 -17.99 -3.00
C GLN A 110 11.51 -18.43 -1.52
N LYS A 111 11.36 -17.46 -0.60
CA LYS A 111 11.27 -17.72 0.84
C LYS A 111 10.01 -18.54 1.21
N ILE A 112 8.88 -18.28 0.57
CA ILE A 112 7.66 -19.08 0.73
C ILE A 112 7.85 -20.48 0.15
N GLY A 113 8.58 -20.59 -0.93
CA GLY A 113 8.72 -21.76 -1.78
C GLY A 113 7.84 -21.65 -3.04
N GLU A 114 8.47 -21.66 -4.21
CA GLU A 114 7.81 -21.43 -5.49
C GLU A 114 6.63 -22.39 -5.75
N ASN A 115 6.77 -23.67 -5.39
CA ASN A 115 5.70 -24.64 -5.55
C ASN A 115 4.54 -24.35 -4.58
N ARG A 116 4.85 -24.01 -3.33
CA ARG A 116 3.83 -23.66 -2.34
C ARG A 116 3.01 -22.46 -2.77
N VAL A 117 3.65 -21.44 -3.35
CA VAL A 117 2.94 -20.25 -3.89
C VAL A 117 1.91 -20.66 -4.95
N LEU A 118 2.27 -21.61 -5.83
CA LEU A 118 1.38 -22.08 -6.89
C LEU A 118 0.28 -23.00 -6.37
N ASP A 119 0.62 -23.93 -5.47
CA ASP A 119 -0.30 -24.92 -4.95
C ASP A 119 -1.37 -24.27 -4.03
N GLU A 120 -0.96 -23.35 -3.16
CA GLU A 120 -1.84 -22.61 -2.26
C GLU A 120 -2.47 -21.36 -2.93
N GLN A 121 -2.12 -21.05 -4.18
CA GLN A 121 -2.62 -19.89 -4.94
C GLN A 121 -2.39 -18.56 -4.21
N ILE A 122 -1.24 -18.41 -3.53
CA ILE A 122 -0.89 -17.18 -2.80
C ILE A 122 -0.79 -16.02 -3.79
N ASP A 123 -1.60 -15.00 -3.60
CA ASP A 123 -1.71 -13.90 -4.56
C ASP A 123 -1.04 -12.61 -4.08
N PHE A 124 -0.48 -11.87 -5.05
CA PHE A 124 0.31 -10.67 -4.82
C PHE A 124 -0.31 -9.45 -5.51
N GLY A 125 -0.34 -8.34 -4.79
CA GLY A 125 -0.73 -7.05 -5.32
C GLY A 125 0.43 -6.06 -5.29
N LEU A 126 0.76 -5.46 -6.43
CA LEU A 126 1.72 -4.37 -6.52
C LEU A 126 0.97 -3.08 -6.77
N ILE A 127 1.08 -2.14 -5.84
CA ILE A 127 0.33 -0.88 -5.86
C ILE A 127 1.29 0.29 -5.97
N SER A 128 0.98 1.24 -6.84
CA SER A 128 1.63 2.55 -6.85
C SER A 128 0.61 3.65 -7.13
N PRO A 129 0.76 4.86 -6.57
CA PRO A 129 -0.10 5.99 -6.89
C PRO A 129 0.11 6.55 -8.31
N TYR A 130 1.20 6.17 -8.99
CA TYR A 130 1.60 6.71 -10.28
C TYR A 130 1.47 5.70 -11.41
N LYS A 131 0.69 6.04 -12.46
CA LYS A 131 0.48 5.17 -13.63
C LYS A 131 1.78 4.78 -14.35
N ALA A 132 2.75 5.70 -14.42
CA ALA A 132 4.05 5.42 -15.03
C ALA A 132 4.81 4.29 -14.30
N GLN A 133 4.81 4.31 -12.95
CA GLN A 133 5.39 3.27 -12.13
C GLN A 133 4.68 1.92 -12.33
N VAL A 134 3.36 1.93 -12.33
CA VAL A 134 2.53 0.74 -12.59
C VAL A 134 2.87 0.13 -13.96
N GLN A 135 2.98 0.96 -15.00
CA GLN A 135 3.31 0.48 -16.36
C GLN A 135 4.72 -0.11 -16.43
N TYR A 136 5.67 0.52 -15.75
CA TYR A 136 7.05 0.00 -15.67
C TYR A 136 7.09 -1.37 -14.98
N LEU A 137 6.45 -1.51 -13.82
CA LEU A 137 6.36 -2.78 -13.10
C LEU A 137 5.69 -3.87 -13.94
N ARG A 138 4.59 -3.56 -14.65
CA ARG A 138 3.92 -4.50 -15.56
C ARG A 138 4.85 -4.99 -16.67
N ASN A 139 5.60 -4.07 -17.30
CA ASN A 139 6.53 -4.41 -18.37
C ASN A 139 7.66 -5.31 -17.86
N LYS A 140 8.21 -5.03 -16.69
CA LYS A 140 9.26 -5.83 -16.05
C LYS A 140 8.78 -7.24 -15.71
N ILE A 141 7.60 -7.39 -15.10
CA ILE A 141 7.01 -8.70 -14.82
C ILE A 141 6.75 -9.47 -16.11
N LYS A 142 6.27 -8.78 -17.16
CA LYS A 142 6.02 -9.40 -18.47
C LYS A 142 7.31 -9.90 -19.13
N SER A 143 8.43 -9.22 -18.99
CA SER A 143 9.71 -9.59 -19.58
C SER A 143 10.52 -10.57 -18.73
N SER A 144 10.22 -10.72 -17.44
CA SER A 144 10.94 -11.61 -16.52
C SER A 144 10.61 -13.08 -16.79
N SER A 145 11.64 -13.92 -16.88
CA SER A 145 11.53 -15.39 -16.93
C SER A 145 11.03 -15.95 -15.60
N PHE A 146 11.52 -15.41 -14.47
CA PHE A 146 11.13 -15.85 -13.13
C PHE A 146 9.62 -15.67 -12.90
N PHE A 147 9.09 -14.46 -13.13
CA PHE A 147 7.68 -14.18 -12.88
C PHE A 147 6.72 -14.86 -13.87
N ARG A 148 7.22 -15.51 -14.92
CA ARG A 148 6.38 -16.09 -15.98
C ARG A 148 5.28 -17.02 -15.45
N ARG A 149 5.63 -17.91 -14.51
CA ARG A 149 4.71 -18.90 -13.92
C ARG A 149 3.78 -18.28 -12.86
N PHE A 150 4.17 -17.15 -12.26
CA PHE A 150 3.42 -16.47 -11.20
C PHE A 150 2.51 -15.34 -11.70
N ARG A 151 2.56 -14.99 -13.00
CA ARG A 151 1.76 -13.88 -13.56
C ARG A 151 0.27 -13.95 -13.25
N PRO A 152 -0.39 -15.12 -13.24
CA PRO A 152 -1.82 -15.19 -12.88
C PRO A 152 -2.09 -14.77 -11.43
N LEU A 153 -1.10 -14.89 -10.55
CA LEU A 153 -1.17 -14.55 -9.12
C LEU A 153 -0.70 -13.12 -8.81
N ILE A 154 -0.12 -12.41 -9.79
CA ILE A 154 0.43 -11.06 -9.58
C ILE A 154 -0.48 -10.03 -10.27
N THR A 155 -1.04 -9.12 -9.48
CA THR A 155 -1.81 -7.97 -9.98
C THR A 155 -1.03 -6.69 -9.75
N VAL A 156 -0.84 -5.88 -10.79
CA VAL A 156 -0.18 -4.56 -10.71
C VAL A 156 -1.16 -3.47 -11.07
N ASN A 157 -1.45 -2.52 -10.19
CA ASN A 157 -2.39 -1.46 -10.49
C ASN A 157 -2.14 -0.19 -9.65
N THR A 158 -2.82 0.90 -10.02
CA THR A 158 -2.91 2.09 -9.18
C THR A 158 -3.79 1.80 -7.96
N VAL A 159 -3.71 2.67 -6.94
CA VAL A 159 -4.56 2.58 -5.75
C VAL A 159 -6.04 2.50 -6.12
N ASP A 160 -6.48 3.38 -7.02
CA ASP A 160 -7.89 3.42 -7.47
C ASP A 160 -8.28 2.12 -8.22
N GLY A 161 -7.34 1.54 -8.98
CA GLY A 161 -7.56 0.26 -9.68
C GLY A 161 -7.58 -0.97 -8.77
N PHE A 162 -7.14 -0.83 -7.51
CA PHE A 162 -7.25 -1.87 -6.48
C PHE A 162 -8.50 -1.72 -5.60
N GLN A 163 -9.29 -0.68 -5.80
CA GLN A 163 -10.51 -0.50 -5.00
C GLN A 163 -11.46 -1.70 -5.17
N GLY A 164 -11.93 -2.25 -4.06
CA GLY A 164 -12.76 -3.45 -4.04
C GLY A 164 -12.01 -4.79 -4.15
N GLN A 165 -10.70 -4.77 -4.37
CA GLN A 165 -9.87 -5.98 -4.41
C GLN A 165 -9.10 -6.17 -3.10
N GLU A 166 -8.54 -7.35 -2.89
CA GLU A 166 -7.63 -7.70 -1.79
C GLU A 166 -6.65 -8.77 -2.26
N ARG A 167 -5.48 -8.87 -1.62
CA ARG A 167 -4.46 -9.88 -1.91
C ARG A 167 -3.82 -10.35 -0.61
N ASP A 168 -3.27 -11.56 -0.66
CA ASP A 168 -2.53 -12.12 0.48
C ASP A 168 -1.35 -11.25 0.86
N VAL A 169 -0.61 -10.81 -0.16
CA VAL A 169 0.58 -9.96 -0.03
C VAL A 169 0.41 -8.70 -0.85
N ILE A 170 0.62 -7.55 -0.25
CA ILE A 170 0.64 -6.26 -0.93
C ILE A 170 2.03 -5.64 -0.84
N PHE A 171 2.56 -5.22 -1.98
CA PHE A 171 3.72 -4.35 -2.11
C PHE A 171 3.26 -2.96 -2.55
N ILE A 172 3.70 -1.91 -1.86
CA ILE A 172 3.40 -0.51 -2.21
C ILE A 172 4.69 0.19 -2.58
N SER A 173 4.78 0.73 -3.80
CA SER A 173 5.84 1.62 -4.25
C SER A 173 5.37 3.07 -4.17
N LEU A 174 5.97 3.86 -3.28
CA LEU A 174 5.57 5.24 -3.01
C LEU A 174 6.16 6.25 -4.00
N VAL A 175 7.25 5.88 -4.68
CA VAL A 175 7.90 6.63 -5.78
C VAL A 175 8.61 7.90 -5.36
N ARG A 176 8.01 8.68 -4.42
CA ARG A 176 8.48 10.01 -4.07
C ARG A 176 9.83 9.98 -3.36
N ALA A 177 10.83 10.62 -4.00
CA ALA A 177 12.18 10.75 -3.50
C ALA A 177 12.75 12.10 -3.98
N ASN A 178 12.68 13.14 -3.12
CA ASN A 178 13.11 14.48 -3.41
C ASN A 178 13.51 15.24 -2.13
N GLU A 179 14.43 16.19 -2.25
CA GLU A 179 14.94 16.97 -1.11
C GLU A 179 13.90 17.90 -0.49
N SER A 180 12.93 18.37 -1.27
CA SER A 180 11.91 19.32 -0.81
C SER A 180 10.83 18.68 0.09
N GLY A 181 10.79 17.36 0.21
CA GLY A 181 9.76 16.65 0.97
C GLY A 181 8.36 16.74 0.35
N GLN A 182 8.28 17.04 -0.94
CA GLN A 182 7.00 17.10 -1.64
C GLN A 182 6.49 15.70 -1.93
N ILE A 183 5.33 15.35 -1.36
CA ILE A 183 4.73 14.01 -1.50
C ILE A 183 3.64 13.91 -2.58
N GLY A 184 3.16 15.04 -3.13
CA GLY A 184 2.20 15.08 -4.24
C GLY A 184 0.92 14.28 -3.96
N PHE A 185 0.58 13.31 -4.82
CA PHE A 185 -0.63 12.49 -4.67
C PHE A 185 -0.70 11.65 -3.38
N LEU A 186 0.42 11.44 -2.71
CA LEU A 186 0.47 10.74 -1.43
C LEU A 186 -0.14 11.58 -0.28
N ASN A 187 -0.45 12.86 -0.51
CA ASN A 187 -1.16 13.71 0.45
C ASN A 187 -2.65 13.31 0.59
N ASP A 188 -3.21 12.58 -0.36
CA ASP A 188 -4.55 12.00 -0.20
C ASP A 188 -4.47 10.71 0.64
N LEU A 189 -4.53 10.88 1.96
CA LEU A 189 -4.41 9.79 2.93
C LEU A 189 -5.53 8.76 2.82
N ARG A 190 -6.70 9.11 2.27
CA ARG A 190 -7.79 8.16 2.00
C ARG A 190 -7.33 7.09 1.01
N ARG A 191 -6.54 7.47 0.00
CA ARG A 191 -5.92 6.51 -0.93
C ARG A 191 -4.90 5.61 -0.25
N MET A 192 -4.10 6.15 0.67
CA MET A 192 -3.18 5.32 1.45
C MET A 192 -3.93 4.33 2.35
N ASN A 193 -5.03 4.74 2.97
CA ASN A 193 -5.91 3.82 3.68
C ASN A 193 -6.41 2.69 2.77
N VAL A 194 -6.87 3.02 1.56
CA VAL A 194 -7.27 2.01 0.57
C VAL A 194 -6.10 1.07 0.25
N ALA A 195 -4.91 1.57 -0.03
CA ALA A 195 -3.75 0.75 -0.39
C ALA A 195 -3.34 -0.22 0.74
N ILE A 196 -3.20 0.29 1.98
CA ILE A 196 -2.81 -0.50 3.16
C ILE A 196 -3.85 -1.60 3.43
N THR A 197 -5.13 -1.25 3.38
CA THR A 197 -6.23 -2.17 3.69
C THR A 197 -6.52 -3.21 2.59
N ARG A 198 -5.69 -3.27 1.54
CA ARG A 198 -5.76 -4.35 0.52
C ARG A 198 -5.02 -5.62 0.93
N ALA A 199 -4.11 -5.53 1.89
CA ALA A 199 -3.32 -6.66 2.36
C ALA A 199 -4.10 -7.54 3.32
N ARG A 200 -4.09 -8.85 3.08
CA ARG A 200 -4.65 -9.84 4.01
C ARG A 200 -3.65 -10.27 5.06
N MET A 201 -2.42 -10.65 4.66
CA MET A 201 -1.43 -11.31 5.52
C MET A 201 -0.09 -10.57 5.59
N LYS A 202 0.33 -9.91 4.49
CA LYS A 202 1.62 -9.23 4.41
C LYS A 202 1.51 -7.90 3.68
N LEU A 203 2.12 -6.88 4.23
CA LEU A 203 2.26 -5.54 3.63
C LEU A 203 3.74 -5.14 3.60
N VAL A 204 4.25 -4.85 2.42
CA VAL A 204 5.61 -4.33 2.20
C VAL A 204 5.50 -2.96 1.56
N ILE A 205 6.07 -1.95 2.19
CA ILE A 205 6.06 -0.56 1.71
C ILE A 205 7.50 -0.18 1.35
N LEU A 206 7.71 0.29 0.12
CA LEU A 206 8.98 0.86 -0.31
C LEU A 206 8.84 2.37 -0.46
N GLY A 207 9.79 3.10 0.08
CA GLY A 207 9.78 4.55 -0.05
C GLY A 207 10.93 5.24 0.65
N ASN A 208 11.28 6.41 0.16
CA ASN A 208 12.35 7.26 0.69
C ASN A 208 11.90 7.94 2.00
N ALA A 209 12.43 7.46 3.13
CA ALA A 209 12.05 7.98 4.44
C ALA A 209 12.40 9.46 4.59
N THR A 210 13.54 9.92 4.08
CA THR A 210 13.97 11.34 4.15
C THR A 210 12.95 12.30 3.52
N THR A 211 12.30 11.86 2.43
CA THR A 211 11.24 12.63 1.77
C THR A 211 9.90 12.49 2.52
N LEU A 212 9.51 11.25 2.82
CA LEU A 212 8.14 10.92 3.22
C LEU A 212 7.86 11.24 4.69
N THR A 213 8.83 11.05 5.58
CA THR A 213 8.64 11.28 7.03
C THR A 213 8.55 12.75 7.42
N LYS A 214 8.79 13.68 6.48
CA LYS A 214 8.43 15.10 6.66
C LYS A 214 6.92 15.30 6.80
N HIS A 215 6.11 14.34 6.35
CA HIS A 215 4.67 14.32 6.55
C HIS A 215 4.32 13.40 7.73
N THR A 216 3.57 13.92 8.70
CA THR A 216 3.25 13.26 9.98
C THR A 216 2.69 11.85 9.81
N PHE A 217 1.81 11.61 8.84
CA PHE A 217 1.22 10.29 8.59
C PHE A 217 2.30 9.24 8.29
N TYR A 218 3.22 9.54 7.35
CA TYR A 218 4.26 8.59 6.94
C TYR A 218 5.30 8.38 8.03
N HIS A 219 5.60 9.43 8.79
CA HIS A 219 6.45 9.33 9.98
C HIS A 219 5.85 8.34 10.99
N LYS A 220 4.58 8.52 11.34
CA LYS A 220 3.88 7.64 12.28
C LYS A 220 3.70 6.21 11.75
N LEU A 221 3.43 6.05 10.46
CA LEU A 221 3.35 4.73 9.84
C LEU A 221 4.68 3.99 9.92
N MET A 222 5.79 4.65 9.61
CA MET A 222 7.13 4.07 9.70
C MET A 222 7.49 3.71 11.15
N GLU A 223 7.25 4.62 12.12
CA GLU A 223 7.45 4.33 13.54
C GLU A 223 6.65 3.11 14.02
N TYR A 224 5.38 3.02 13.59
CA TYR A 224 4.52 1.90 13.92
C TYR A 224 5.09 0.58 13.39
N ILE A 225 5.48 0.55 12.12
CA ILE A 225 6.06 -0.66 11.49
C ILE A 225 7.34 -1.08 12.19
N GLN A 226 8.24 -0.14 12.53
CA GLN A 226 9.48 -0.44 13.24
C GLN A 226 9.23 -1.05 14.63
N LYS A 227 8.25 -0.53 15.37
CA LYS A 227 7.87 -1.07 16.69
C LYS A 227 7.31 -2.50 16.58
N GLU A 228 6.43 -2.76 15.62
CA GLU A 228 5.87 -4.10 15.38
C GLU A 228 6.96 -5.12 15.01
N THR A 229 8.01 -4.69 14.30
CA THR A 229 9.15 -5.54 13.93
C THR A 229 9.98 -5.93 15.16
N VAL A 230 10.26 -4.99 16.07
CA VAL A 230 11.05 -5.24 17.29
C VAL A 230 10.33 -6.16 18.28
N ILE A 231 9.00 -6.08 18.37
CA ILE A 231 8.21 -6.91 19.31
C ILE A 231 8.23 -8.39 18.92
N ARG A 232 8.50 -8.71 17.65
CA ARG A 232 8.43 -10.09 17.10
C ARG A 232 9.80 -10.73 16.85
N SER A 233 10.90 -9.96 16.98
CA SER A 233 12.28 -10.44 16.90
C SER A 233 12.76 -10.92 18.27
#